data_755c198ff86478d450194a0ffb80302a
#
_entry.id   755c198ff86478d450194a0ffb80302a
#
_cell.length_a   1.000
_cell.length_b   1.000
_cell.length_c   1.000
_cell.angle_alpha   90.00
_cell.angle_beta   90.00
_cell.angle_gamma   90.00
#
_symmetry.space_group_name_H-M   'P 1'
#
loop_
_entity.id
_entity.type
_entity.pdbx_description
1 polymer ?
#
loop_
_entity_poly.entity_id
_entity_poly.type
_entity_poly.pdbx_seq_one_letter_code
_entity_poly.pdbx_strand_id
1 'polypeptide(L)'
;MTLKINLGCGWRNFGPDWIHIDGGDYDHLDHKDIINFPYENIDLIYASHVLEYFDRDEIVPILKTWKSKLKPGGILRLAVPDFNNLYAIYQRTGRIDKILGPLYGKMPMGDKTIYHKTVYDHNSLVALLESLGFRAIQTWDWRTVEHGKYDDHSQAYYPHMDKENGIPVSLNVEAHNGL
;
A
#
# COMPACT_ATOMS: atom_id res chain seq x y z
N MET A 1 7.66 20.93 -10.24
CA MET A 1 6.75 19.85 -10.67
C MET A 1 6.80 18.79 -9.58
N THR A 2 5.68 18.32 -9.08
CA THR A 2 5.62 17.33 -8.00
C THR A 2 5.75 15.95 -8.62
N LEU A 3 6.76 15.17 -8.22
CA LEU A 3 6.99 13.81 -8.70
C LEU A 3 6.26 12.81 -7.80
N LYS A 4 5.26 12.13 -8.35
CA LYS A 4 4.42 11.17 -7.64
C LYS A 4 4.48 9.79 -8.31
N ILE A 5 4.66 8.75 -7.51
CA ILE A 5 4.76 7.38 -7.99
C ILE A 5 3.67 6.52 -7.35
N ASN A 6 2.95 5.77 -8.19
CA ASN A 6 2.03 4.71 -7.79
C ASN A 6 2.70 3.36 -8.00
N LEU A 7 3.18 2.75 -6.90
CA LEU A 7 3.82 1.44 -6.90
C LEU A 7 2.78 0.32 -6.75
N GLY A 8 2.91 -0.73 -7.56
CA GLY A 8 1.95 -1.82 -7.55
C GLY A 8 0.57 -1.36 -8.03
N CYS A 9 0.56 -0.49 -9.04
CA CYS A 9 -0.67 0.16 -9.51
C CYS A 9 -1.67 -0.83 -10.16
N GLY A 10 -1.20 -1.99 -10.61
CA GLY A 10 -2.01 -2.92 -11.36
C GLY A 10 -2.58 -2.24 -12.63
N TRP A 11 -3.86 -2.50 -12.89
CA TRP A 11 -4.59 -1.89 -14.02
C TRP A 11 -5.00 -0.42 -13.78
N ARG A 12 -4.74 0.13 -12.59
CA ARG A 12 -5.18 1.48 -12.22
C ARG A 12 -4.24 2.54 -12.76
N ASN A 13 -4.80 3.45 -13.54
CA ASN A 13 -4.10 4.60 -14.09
C ASN A 13 -4.59 5.89 -13.42
N PHE A 14 -3.72 6.56 -12.64
CA PHE A 14 -4.02 7.80 -11.93
C PHE A 14 -3.83 9.05 -12.80
N GLY A 15 -3.58 8.85 -14.10
CA GLY A 15 -3.40 9.92 -15.06
C GLY A 15 -1.97 10.43 -15.20
N PRO A 16 -1.74 11.44 -16.04
CA PRO A 16 -0.41 11.85 -16.49
C PRO A 16 0.46 12.52 -15.41
N ASP A 17 -0.13 12.89 -14.28
CA ASP A 17 0.60 13.50 -13.16
C ASP A 17 1.28 12.45 -12.25
N TRP A 18 1.12 11.17 -12.57
CA TRP A 18 1.68 10.04 -11.84
C TRP A 18 2.54 9.16 -12.71
N ILE A 19 3.60 8.65 -12.13
CA ILE A 19 4.39 7.54 -12.67
C ILE A 19 3.80 6.24 -12.14
N HIS A 20 3.58 5.29 -13.04
CA HIS A 20 2.94 4.00 -12.72
C HIS A 20 3.97 2.88 -12.82
N ILE A 21 4.14 2.14 -11.73
CA ILE A 21 5.10 1.04 -11.65
C ILE A 21 4.40 -0.22 -11.12
N ASP A 22 4.51 -1.32 -11.88
CA ASP A 22 3.95 -2.62 -11.48
C ASP A 22 4.71 -3.76 -12.16
N GLY A 23 4.81 -4.92 -11.50
CA GLY A 23 5.41 -6.12 -12.07
C GLY A 23 4.54 -6.84 -13.11
N GLY A 24 3.29 -6.41 -13.28
CA GLY A 24 2.36 -6.95 -14.28
C GLY A 24 2.63 -6.46 -15.71
N ASP A 25 1.70 -6.72 -16.58
CA ASP A 25 1.76 -6.33 -17.99
C ASP A 25 0.57 -5.43 -18.35
N TYR A 26 0.77 -4.11 -18.20
CA TYR A 26 -0.25 -3.09 -18.45
C TYR A 26 0.34 -1.99 -19.33
N ASP A 27 -0.43 -1.49 -20.30
CA ASP A 27 0.01 -0.52 -21.32
C ASP A 27 0.42 0.85 -20.75
N HIS A 28 -0.07 1.20 -19.56
CA HIS A 28 0.18 2.51 -18.92
C HIS A 28 1.40 2.54 -17.99
N LEU A 29 2.15 1.43 -17.90
CA LEU A 29 3.30 1.37 -17.01
C LEU A 29 4.49 2.15 -17.55
N ASP A 30 5.07 2.98 -16.68
CA ASP A 30 6.33 3.67 -16.93
C ASP A 30 7.53 2.78 -16.60
N HIS A 31 7.38 1.85 -15.65
CA HIS A 31 8.43 0.91 -15.24
C HIS A 31 7.83 -0.36 -14.62
N LYS A 32 8.59 -1.48 -14.68
CA LYS A 32 8.11 -2.80 -14.20
C LYS A 32 8.75 -3.28 -12.89
N ASP A 33 9.86 -2.72 -12.45
CA ASP A 33 10.49 -3.09 -11.18
C ASP A 33 10.04 -2.16 -10.06
N ILE A 34 9.23 -2.67 -9.14
CA ILE A 34 8.68 -1.91 -8.01
C ILE A 34 9.70 -1.66 -6.89
N ILE A 35 10.89 -2.22 -6.97
CA ILE A 35 11.97 -2.04 -5.98
C ILE A 35 13.03 -1.10 -6.54
N ASN A 36 13.56 -1.42 -7.74
CA ASN A 36 14.70 -0.73 -8.34
C ASN A 36 14.28 0.08 -9.58
N PHE A 37 13.50 1.12 -9.39
CA PHE A 37 13.09 2.03 -10.45
C PHE A 37 14.01 3.26 -10.54
N PRO A 38 14.13 3.92 -11.73
CA PRO A 38 15.15 4.93 -12.01
C PRO A 38 14.78 6.36 -11.60
N TYR A 39 13.82 6.53 -10.69
CA TYR A 39 13.35 7.84 -10.25
C TYR A 39 13.93 8.20 -8.89
N GLU A 40 14.31 9.48 -8.71
CA GLU A 40 14.90 10.02 -7.49
C GLU A 40 14.26 11.37 -7.13
N ASN A 41 14.50 11.87 -5.90
CA ASN A 41 13.93 13.12 -5.41
C ASN A 41 12.39 13.15 -5.46
N ILE A 42 11.78 12.04 -5.12
CA ILE A 42 10.34 11.80 -5.22
C ILE A 42 9.60 12.54 -4.09
N ASP A 43 8.52 13.22 -4.44
CA ASP A 43 7.65 13.89 -3.47
C ASP A 43 6.71 12.93 -2.75
N LEU A 44 6.17 11.96 -3.48
CA LEU A 44 5.21 11.00 -2.95
C LEU A 44 5.40 9.62 -3.60
N ILE A 45 5.65 8.62 -2.79
CA ILE A 45 5.49 7.21 -3.16
C ILE A 45 4.20 6.72 -2.53
N TYR A 46 3.28 6.25 -3.35
CA TYR A 46 2.04 5.60 -2.96
C TYR A 46 2.10 4.11 -3.27
N ALA A 47 1.77 3.25 -2.30
CA ALA A 47 1.69 1.81 -2.49
C ALA A 47 0.46 1.26 -1.74
N SER A 48 -0.52 0.78 -2.52
CA SER A 48 -1.77 0.23 -2.00
C SER A 48 -1.81 -1.27 -2.18
N HIS A 49 -1.81 -2.01 -1.07
CA HIS A 49 -1.79 -3.47 -1.02
C HIS A 49 -0.62 -4.09 -1.82
N VAL A 50 0.57 -3.61 -1.49
CA VAL A 50 1.84 -4.05 -2.08
C VAL A 50 2.77 -4.61 -1.02
N LEU A 51 2.84 -3.96 0.15
CA LEU A 51 3.84 -4.25 1.18
C LEU A 51 3.71 -5.65 1.74
N GLU A 52 2.50 -6.16 1.85
CA GLU A 52 2.18 -7.49 2.37
C GLU A 52 2.63 -8.65 1.47
N TYR A 53 2.96 -8.38 0.22
CA TYR A 53 3.50 -9.41 -0.69
C TYR A 53 4.99 -9.71 -0.47
N PHE A 54 5.69 -8.86 0.28
CA PHE A 54 7.09 -9.08 0.62
C PHE A 54 7.23 -9.89 1.92
N ASP A 55 8.28 -10.70 1.97
CA ASP A 55 8.65 -11.44 3.17
C ASP A 55 9.17 -10.51 4.27
N ARG A 56 9.07 -10.94 5.53
CA ARG A 56 9.57 -10.19 6.68
C ARG A 56 11.06 -9.88 6.61
N ASP A 57 11.84 -10.73 5.93
CA ASP A 57 13.27 -10.53 5.72
C ASP A 57 13.56 -9.57 4.55
N GLU A 58 12.61 -9.43 3.61
CA GLU A 58 12.73 -8.58 2.43
C GLU A 58 12.32 -7.12 2.70
N ILE A 59 11.38 -6.90 3.62
CA ILE A 59 10.68 -5.62 3.75
C ILE A 59 11.58 -4.46 4.19
N VAL A 60 12.52 -4.72 5.10
CA VAL A 60 13.44 -3.68 5.60
C VAL A 60 14.35 -3.14 4.48
N PRO A 61 15.06 -3.96 3.67
CA PRO A 61 15.82 -3.47 2.55
C PRO A 61 14.97 -2.76 1.49
N ILE A 62 13.75 -3.22 1.21
CA ILE A 62 12.84 -2.59 0.25
C ILE A 62 12.43 -1.20 0.72
N LEU A 63 11.96 -1.06 1.95
CA LEU A 63 11.57 0.24 2.50
C LEU A 63 12.77 1.21 2.60
N LYS A 64 13.98 0.73 2.87
CA LYS A 64 15.19 1.55 2.80
C LYS A 64 15.45 2.05 1.37
N THR A 65 15.25 1.20 0.38
CA THR A 65 15.38 1.59 -1.04
C THR A 65 14.34 2.65 -1.41
N TRP A 66 13.07 2.45 -1.07
CA TRP A 66 12.04 3.45 -1.33
C TRP A 66 12.31 4.76 -0.59
N LYS A 67 12.74 4.67 0.67
CA LYS A 67 13.10 5.85 1.47
C LYS A 67 14.22 6.66 0.83
N SER A 68 15.28 6.00 0.33
CA SER A 68 16.41 6.68 -0.30
C SER A 68 16.03 7.45 -1.56
N LYS A 69 14.97 7.06 -2.23
CA LYS A 69 14.44 7.70 -3.45
C LYS A 69 13.53 8.91 -3.15
N LEU A 70 12.98 8.97 -1.95
CA LEU A 70 12.20 10.13 -1.50
C LEU A 70 13.13 11.32 -1.21
N LYS A 71 12.72 12.51 -1.61
CA LYS A 71 13.39 13.74 -1.17
C LYS A 71 13.27 13.92 0.34
N PRO A 72 14.09 14.76 0.99
CA PRO A 72 13.86 15.18 2.37
C PRO A 72 12.44 15.73 2.54
N GLY A 73 11.68 15.21 3.49
CA GLY A 73 10.26 15.56 3.70
C GLY A 73 9.28 14.92 2.70
N GLY A 74 9.77 14.13 1.73
CA GLY A 74 8.91 13.36 0.83
C GLY A 74 8.07 12.32 1.57
N ILE A 75 6.92 11.97 1.02
CA ILE A 75 5.90 11.14 1.67
C ILE A 75 5.94 9.71 1.14
N LEU A 76 6.00 8.74 2.04
CA LEU A 76 5.60 7.36 1.79
C LEU A 76 4.17 7.18 2.28
N ARG A 77 3.24 6.89 1.38
CA ARG A 77 1.83 6.65 1.68
C ARG A 77 1.48 5.21 1.38
N LEU A 78 1.06 4.49 2.40
CA LEU A 78 0.79 3.06 2.36
C LEU A 78 -0.67 2.76 2.64
N ALA A 79 -1.18 1.71 2.02
CA ALA A 79 -2.39 1.02 2.42
C ALA A 79 -2.08 -0.49 2.45
N VAL A 80 -2.42 -1.15 3.54
CA VAL A 80 -2.21 -2.59 3.75
C VAL A 80 -3.44 -3.21 4.40
N PRO A 81 -3.68 -4.52 4.32
CA PRO A 81 -4.72 -5.16 5.12
C PRO A 81 -4.54 -4.89 6.62
N ASP A 82 -5.61 -4.44 7.29
CA ASP A 82 -5.61 -4.14 8.72
C ASP A 82 -5.99 -5.39 9.52
N PHE A 83 -5.02 -6.01 10.19
CA PHE A 83 -5.30 -7.21 10.98
C PHE A 83 -6.34 -6.98 12.09
N ASN A 84 -6.32 -5.82 12.75
CA ASN A 84 -7.31 -5.52 13.79
C ASN A 84 -8.74 -5.48 13.24
N ASN A 85 -8.93 -4.86 12.08
CA ASN A 85 -10.22 -4.80 11.43
C ASN A 85 -10.64 -6.16 10.85
N LEU A 86 -9.70 -6.93 10.30
CA LEU A 86 -9.98 -8.31 9.87
C LEU A 86 -10.41 -9.19 11.04
N TYR A 87 -9.76 -9.06 12.19
CA TYR A 87 -10.17 -9.75 13.40
C TYR A 87 -11.59 -9.34 13.87
N ALA A 88 -11.90 -8.04 13.85
CA ALA A 88 -13.24 -7.55 14.16
C ALA A 88 -14.31 -8.11 13.21
N ILE A 89 -14.00 -8.20 11.90
CA ILE A 89 -14.89 -8.83 10.92
C ILE A 89 -15.11 -10.31 11.26
N TYR A 90 -14.04 -11.04 11.59
CA TYR A 90 -14.14 -12.43 12.01
C TYR A 90 -14.99 -12.58 13.27
N GLN A 91 -14.74 -11.77 14.30
CA GLN A 91 -15.54 -11.81 15.55
C GLN A 91 -17.03 -11.54 15.27
N ARG A 92 -17.33 -10.56 14.41
CA ARG A 92 -18.71 -10.20 14.04
C ARG A 92 -19.42 -11.31 13.26
N THR A 93 -18.71 -12.03 12.42
CA THR A 93 -19.29 -12.97 11.46
C THR A 93 -19.17 -14.43 11.87
N GLY A 94 -18.16 -14.78 12.70
CA GLY A 94 -17.76 -16.16 12.99
C GLY A 94 -17.23 -16.91 11.77
N ARG A 95 -16.89 -16.21 10.68
CA ARG A 95 -16.58 -16.81 9.37
C ARG A 95 -15.21 -16.43 8.86
N ILE A 96 -14.30 -17.39 8.81
CA ILE A 96 -12.93 -17.19 8.31
C ILE A 96 -12.91 -16.82 6.81
N ASP A 97 -13.84 -17.34 6.00
CA ASP A 97 -13.93 -17.04 4.57
C ASP A 97 -14.11 -15.54 4.27
N LYS A 98 -14.61 -14.76 5.22
CA LYS A 98 -14.80 -13.31 5.07
C LYS A 98 -13.49 -12.51 5.15
N ILE A 99 -12.45 -13.11 5.70
CA ILE A 99 -11.16 -12.45 5.87
C ILE A 99 -10.01 -13.12 5.09
N LEU A 100 -10.23 -14.31 4.50
CA LEU A 100 -9.19 -15.04 3.78
C LEU A 100 -8.60 -14.23 2.61
N GLY A 101 -9.43 -13.53 1.86
CA GLY A 101 -8.98 -12.70 0.74
C GLY A 101 -7.98 -11.63 1.18
N PRO A 102 -8.35 -10.69 2.04
CA PRO A 102 -7.43 -9.66 2.50
C PRO A 102 -6.27 -10.20 3.36
N LEU A 103 -6.43 -11.37 4.02
CA LEU A 103 -5.37 -11.94 4.84
C LEU A 103 -4.29 -12.65 4.02
N TYR A 104 -4.68 -13.42 3.01
CA TYR A 104 -3.75 -14.23 2.21
C TYR A 104 -3.54 -13.70 0.79
N GLY A 105 -4.38 -12.80 0.33
CA GLY A 105 -4.37 -12.38 -1.07
C GLY A 105 -4.73 -13.54 -2.00
N LYS A 106 -4.36 -13.45 -3.18
CA LYS A 106 -4.25 -14.39 -4.31
C LYS A 106 -4.28 -13.57 -5.59
N MET A 107 -3.13 -13.31 -6.16
CA MET A 107 -3.05 -12.49 -7.35
C MET A 107 -2.27 -13.23 -8.45
N PRO A 108 -2.83 -13.37 -9.67
CA PRO A 108 -2.05 -13.81 -10.83
C PRO A 108 -0.98 -12.77 -11.16
N MET A 109 0.25 -13.24 -11.39
CA MET A 109 1.38 -12.43 -11.82
C MET A 109 2.14 -13.18 -12.91
N GLY A 110 1.79 -12.95 -14.16
CA GLY A 110 2.29 -13.73 -15.28
C GLY A 110 1.89 -15.21 -15.17
N ASP A 111 2.86 -16.09 -15.16
CA ASP A 111 2.70 -17.55 -15.03
C ASP A 111 2.60 -18.04 -13.57
N LYS A 112 2.67 -17.12 -12.60
CA LYS A 112 2.67 -17.43 -11.16
C LYS A 112 1.45 -16.85 -10.46
N THR A 113 1.12 -17.42 -9.32
CA THR A 113 0.18 -16.82 -8.36
C THR A 113 0.97 -16.39 -7.13
N ILE A 114 0.81 -15.15 -6.74
CA ILE A 114 1.43 -14.59 -5.53
C ILE A 114 0.40 -14.44 -4.42
N TYR A 115 0.89 -14.53 -3.18
CA TYR A 115 0.10 -14.45 -1.96
C TYR A 115 0.74 -13.46 -0.98
N HIS A 116 -0.04 -12.97 -0.02
CA HIS A 116 0.50 -12.20 1.09
C HIS A 116 1.41 -13.06 1.94
N LYS A 117 2.59 -12.55 2.24
CA LYS A 117 3.63 -13.22 3.05
C LYS A 117 3.67 -12.68 4.48
N THR A 118 3.04 -11.53 4.71
CA THR A 118 2.96 -10.90 6.03
C THR A 118 1.65 -10.15 6.22
N VAL A 119 1.37 -9.72 7.43
CA VAL A 119 0.20 -8.94 7.81
C VAL A 119 0.62 -7.86 8.80
N TYR A 120 -0.09 -6.75 8.81
CA TYR A 120 0.20 -5.60 9.66
C TYR A 120 -1.02 -5.22 10.51
N ASP A 121 -0.73 -4.67 11.67
CA ASP A 121 -1.60 -3.78 12.42
C ASP A 121 -0.96 -2.39 12.52
N HIS A 122 -1.69 -1.43 13.06
CA HIS A 122 -1.18 -0.05 13.18
C HIS A 122 0.15 0.01 13.94
N ASN A 123 0.25 -0.69 15.08
CA ASN A 123 1.42 -0.61 15.93
C ASN A 123 2.67 -1.20 15.27
N SER A 124 2.54 -2.36 14.64
CA SER A 124 3.65 -3.03 13.95
C SER A 124 4.13 -2.24 12.73
N LEU A 125 3.20 -1.67 11.95
CA LEU A 125 3.57 -0.84 10.80
C LEU A 125 4.25 0.47 11.23
N VAL A 126 3.73 1.15 12.24
CA VAL A 126 4.35 2.38 12.79
C VAL A 126 5.75 2.07 13.34
N ALA A 127 5.90 1.04 14.16
CA ALA A 127 7.20 0.65 14.72
C ALA A 127 8.23 0.32 13.63
N LEU A 128 7.80 -0.37 12.55
CA LEU A 128 8.64 -0.65 11.40
C LEU A 128 9.13 0.64 10.73
N LEU A 129 8.22 1.57 10.42
CA LEU A 129 8.54 2.83 9.76
C LEU A 129 9.44 3.72 10.65
N GLU A 130 9.16 3.81 11.95
CA GLU A 130 10.01 4.54 12.92
C GLU A 130 11.42 3.98 12.98
N SER A 131 11.56 2.64 12.99
CA SER A 131 12.87 1.97 13.01
C SER A 131 13.74 2.29 11.79
N LEU A 132 13.10 2.64 10.69
CA LEU A 132 13.75 3.06 9.43
C LEU A 132 13.98 4.58 9.33
N GLY A 133 13.63 5.32 10.40
CA GLY A 133 13.85 6.77 10.47
C GLY A 133 12.82 7.59 9.70
N PHE A 134 11.66 7.05 9.40
CA PHE A 134 10.51 7.86 9.00
C PHE A 134 9.98 8.68 10.19
N ARG A 135 9.33 9.80 9.91
CA ARG A 135 8.80 10.74 10.89
C ARG A 135 7.38 11.16 10.52
N ALA A 136 6.69 11.84 11.44
CA ALA A 136 5.33 12.33 11.26
C ALA A 136 4.38 11.25 10.71
N ILE A 137 4.48 10.05 11.30
CA ILE A 137 3.68 8.90 10.90
C ILE A 137 2.25 9.11 11.39
N GLN A 138 1.29 9.02 10.47
CA GLN A 138 -0.12 9.25 10.77
C GLN A 138 -1.03 8.42 9.84
N THR A 139 -2.27 8.25 10.24
CA THR A 139 -3.29 7.69 9.36
C THR A 139 -3.75 8.74 8.36
N TRP A 140 -4.14 8.30 7.15
CA TRP A 140 -4.72 9.17 6.14
C TRP A 140 -6.10 8.66 5.71
N ASP A 141 -6.98 9.59 5.32
CA ASP A 141 -8.31 9.28 4.81
C ASP A 141 -8.31 9.40 3.28
N TRP A 142 -8.70 8.32 2.61
CA TRP A 142 -8.78 8.29 1.16
C TRP A 142 -9.71 9.36 0.57
N ARG A 143 -10.69 9.85 1.36
CA ARG A 143 -11.63 10.91 0.95
C ARG A 143 -10.97 12.28 0.82
N THR A 144 -9.83 12.48 1.48
CA THR A 144 -9.15 13.78 1.57
C THR A 144 -7.96 13.92 0.63
N VAL A 145 -7.57 12.85 -0.06
CA VAL A 145 -6.40 12.84 -0.95
C VAL A 145 -6.82 12.95 -2.42
N GLU A 146 -5.97 13.55 -3.25
CA GLU A 146 -6.27 13.80 -4.66
C GLU A 146 -6.53 12.52 -5.48
N HIS A 147 -5.82 11.43 -5.14
CA HIS A 147 -6.00 10.14 -5.81
C HIS A 147 -7.20 9.32 -5.27
N GLY A 148 -7.87 9.77 -4.22
CA GLY A 148 -9.05 9.11 -3.66
C GLY A 148 -10.24 9.00 -4.61
N LYS A 149 -10.23 9.75 -5.72
CA LYS A 149 -11.20 9.61 -6.81
C LYS A 149 -11.03 8.30 -7.61
N TYR A 150 -9.87 7.67 -7.52
CA TYR A 150 -9.61 6.36 -8.14
C TYR A 150 -9.83 5.28 -7.09
N ASP A 151 -10.77 4.38 -7.39
CA ASP A 151 -11.09 3.29 -6.47
C ASP A 151 -9.97 2.25 -6.47
N ASP A 152 -9.43 1.98 -5.28
CA ASP A 152 -8.43 0.95 -5.06
C ASP A 152 -8.62 0.27 -3.68
N HIS A 153 -7.72 -0.61 -3.30
CA HIS A 153 -7.88 -1.37 -2.06
C HIS A 153 -7.76 -0.53 -0.78
N SER A 154 -7.23 0.70 -0.85
CA SER A 154 -7.22 1.62 0.29
C SER A 154 -8.63 2.04 0.73
N GLN A 155 -9.63 1.80 -0.14
CA GLN A 155 -11.04 2.10 0.04
C GLN A 155 -11.90 0.84 0.25
N ALA A 156 -11.27 -0.31 0.59
CA ALA A 156 -11.97 -1.57 0.79
C ALA A 156 -12.70 -1.60 2.13
N TYR A 157 -13.95 -2.06 2.11
CA TYR A 157 -14.83 -2.16 3.28
C TYR A 157 -15.52 -3.53 3.36
N TYR A 158 -15.89 -3.91 4.57
CA TYR A 158 -16.76 -5.06 4.81
C TYR A 158 -18.06 -4.61 5.54
N PRO A 159 -19.29 -4.93 5.05
CA PRO A 159 -19.56 -5.62 3.78
C PRO A 159 -18.98 -4.87 2.56
N HIS A 160 -18.77 -5.57 1.46
CA HIS A 160 -18.16 -5.02 0.28
C HIS A 160 -18.79 -3.71 -0.18
N MET A 161 -17.97 -2.66 -0.35
CA MET A 161 -18.34 -1.30 -0.77
C MET A 161 -19.28 -0.53 0.19
N ASP A 162 -19.52 -1.01 1.39
CA ASP A 162 -20.25 -0.23 2.42
C ASP A 162 -19.29 0.82 3.04
N LYS A 163 -19.05 1.89 2.30
CA LYS A 163 -18.13 2.97 2.71
C LYS A 163 -18.70 3.89 3.80
N GLU A 164 -19.99 3.75 4.13
CA GLU A 164 -20.66 4.57 5.14
C GLU A 164 -20.71 3.88 6.52
N ASN A 165 -21.06 2.58 6.54
CA ASN A 165 -21.31 1.85 7.79
C ASN A 165 -20.43 0.61 7.94
N GLY A 166 -19.65 0.28 6.92
CA GLY A 166 -18.78 -0.89 6.90
C GLY A 166 -17.53 -0.72 7.74
N ILE A 167 -16.87 -1.85 8.01
CA ILE A 167 -15.57 -1.89 8.65
C ILE A 167 -14.52 -1.74 7.55
N PRO A 168 -13.58 -0.76 7.61
CA PRO A 168 -12.51 -0.65 6.64
C PRO A 168 -11.60 -1.88 6.72
N VAL A 169 -11.26 -2.43 5.57
CA VAL A 169 -10.36 -3.60 5.47
C VAL A 169 -8.91 -3.14 5.43
N SER A 170 -8.68 -1.91 5.01
CA SER A 170 -7.36 -1.34 4.81
C SER A 170 -6.93 -0.45 5.96
N LEU A 171 -5.69 -0.61 6.39
CA LEU A 171 -4.93 0.30 7.24
C LEU A 171 -4.17 1.27 6.34
N ASN A 172 -4.54 2.54 6.41
CA ASN A 172 -3.98 3.62 5.60
C ASN A 172 -3.03 4.46 6.47
N VAL A 173 -1.74 4.39 6.20
CA VAL A 173 -0.69 5.09 6.96
C VAL A 173 0.22 5.85 6.01
N GLU A 174 0.56 7.08 6.36
CA GLU A 174 1.60 7.84 5.67
C GLU A 174 2.70 8.28 6.64
N ALA A 175 3.89 8.43 6.10
CA ALA A 175 5.08 8.78 6.85
C ALA A 175 5.99 9.67 6.00
N HIS A 176 6.72 10.58 6.65
CA HIS A 176 7.63 11.49 5.97
C HIS A 176 9.07 10.96 6.05
N ASN A 177 9.81 11.10 4.94
CA ASN A 177 11.24 10.90 4.95
C ASN A 177 11.86 11.99 5.85
N GLY A 178 12.36 11.58 7.01
CA GLY A 178 13.04 12.50 7.93
C GLY A 178 14.24 13.20 7.26
N LEU A 179 14.57 14.37 7.74
CA LEU A 179 15.77 15.11 7.36
C LEU A 179 17.02 14.38 7.85
#